data_e0c45c2e0938bc4c69a9c599ea6abe16
#
_entry.id   e0c45c2e0938bc4c69a9c599ea6abe16
#
_cell.length_a   1.000
_cell.length_b   1.000
_cell.length_c   1.000
_cell.angle_alpha   90.00
_cell.angle_beta   90.00
_cell.angle_gamma   90.00
#
_symmetry.space_group_name_H-M   'P 1'
#
loop_
_entity.id
_entity.type
_entity.pdbx_description
1 polymer ?
#
loop_
_entity_poly.entity_id
_entity_poly.type
_entity_poly.pdbx_seq_one_letter_code
_entity_poly.pdbx_strand_id
1 'polypeptide(L)'
;MMTGELFEISKNKLRIISLDGHRVSIRYLTLEEEYKERKVIVPGKSLTEISKIIGNDPDLDVEIYFTKDHILFDLDETIAVSRLIDGDYFNIEGMIPKDHEIMMEISKKDFQECIDRATLLLKEKTNKPIIMDIGEEDMELKVETAAGSMSERLEITKEGKKMLIGFNPKYLLDMLKVIDEDKVSLYMTKPNAPCIVRDEEKTYLYLVLPVNISKAA
;
A
#
# COMPACT_ATOMS: atom_id res chain seq x y z
N MET A 1 2.29 -6.02 17.76
CA MET A 1 3.15 -5.19 16.90
C MET A 1 2.52 -4.85 15.55
N MET A 2 1.87 -5.77 14.87
CA MET A 2 1.16 -5.48 13.59
C MET A 2 -0.19 -4.75 13.75
N THR A 3 -0.50 -4.22 14.92
CA THR A 3 -1.74 -3.49 15.21
C THR A 3 -1.53 -1.98 15.28
N GLY A 4 -0.32 -1.52 15.02
CA GLY A 4 0.07 -0.12 15.03
C GLY A 4 0.92 0.26 13.84
N GLU A 5 1.07 1.56 13.63
CA GLU A 5 1.89 2.17 12.58
C GLU A 5 3.12 2.84 13.20
N LEU A 6 4.27 2.65 12.56
CA LEU A 6 5.51 3.27 12.99
C LEU A 6 5.60 4.70 12.44
N PHE A 7 5.74 5.67 13.34
CA PHE A 7 6.09 7.04 13.01
C PHE A 7 7.57 7.24 13.26
N GLU A 8 8.33 7.54 12.22
CA GLU A 8 9.75 7.86 12.29
C GLU A 8 9.98 9.31 11.87
N ILE A 9 10.49 10.12 12.78
CA ILE A 9 10.88 11.50 12.53
C ILE A 9 12.40 11.56 12.53
N SER A 10 12.99 12.12 11.48
CA SER A 10 14.42 12.41 11.39
C SER A 10 14.63 13.73 10.68
N LYS A 11 15.12 14.73 11.41
CA LYS A 11 15.19 16.11 10.94
C LYS A 11 13.81 16.61 10.49
N ASN A 12 13.71 17.07 9.24
CA ASN A 12 12.46 17.53 8.62
C ASN A 12 11.70 16.44 7.84
N LYS A 13 11.98 15.16 8.12
CA LYS A 13 11.29 14.05 7.42
C LYS A 13 10.46 13.24 8.41
N LEU A 14 9.22 13.02 8.04
CA LEU A 14 8.33 12.06 8.69
C LEU A 14 8.10 10.89 7.75
N ARG A 15 8.32 9.68 8.24
CA ARG A 15 7.99 8.42 7.58
C ARG A 15 6.98 7.66 8.41
N ILE A 16 5.86 7.29 7.82
CA ILE A 16 4.81 6.49 8.48
C ILE A 16 4.77 5.13 7.80
N ILE A 17 4.88 4.07 8.57
CA ILE A 17 4.98 2.69 8.08
C ILE A 17 3.88 1.84 8.69
N SER A 18 3.13 1.16 7.84
CA SER A 18 2.12 0.16 8.20
C SER A 18 2.40 -1.16 7.49
N LEU A 19 2.16 -2.30 8.16
CA LEU A 19 2.35 -3.62 7.57
C LEU A 19 1.43 -4.68 8.20
N ASP A 20 1.12 -5.75 7.43
CA ASP A 20 0.28 -6.87 7.90
C ASP A 20 0.84 -8.26 7.56
N GLY A 21 2.12 -8.37 7.23
CA GLY A 21 2.79 -9.63 6.87
C GLY A 21 2.65 -10.04 5.39
N HIS A 22 1.79 -9.38 4.61
CA HIS A 22 1.63 -9.61 3.16
C HIS A 22 1.88 -8.35 2.34
N ARG A 23 1.84 -7.21 2.97
CA ARG A 23 2.01 -5.89 2.35
C ARG A 23 2.62 -4.91 3.33
N VAL A 24 3.27 -3.91 2.78
CA VAL A 24 3.81 -2.76 3.51
C VAL A 24 3.34 -1.50 2.82
N SER A 25 2.92 -0.52 3.61
CA SER A 25 2.61 0.83 3.14
C SER A 25 3.55 1.80 3.83
N ILE A 26 4.16 2.70 3.08
CA ILE A 26 5.01 3.77 3.60
C ILE A 26 4.54 5.07 2.99
N ARG A 27 4.35 6.08 3.83
CA ARG A 27 4.18 7.47 3.43
C ARG A 27 5.37 8.29 3.89
N TYR A 28 5.78 9.24 3.07
CA TYR A 28 6.87 10.16 3.35
C TYR A 28 6.34 11.59 3.28
N LEU A 29 6.64 12.37 4.30
CA LEU A 29 6.31 13.80 4.34
C LEU A 29 7.57 14.59 4.65
N THR A 30 7.68 15.76 4.03
CA THR A 30 8.68 16.77 4.41
C THR A 30 7.99 17.76 5.32
N LEU A 31 8.50 17.90 6.54
CA LEU A 31 8.01 18.82 7.54
C LEU A 31 8.63 20.20 7.32
N GLU A 32 7.95 21.25 7.77
CA GLU A 32 8.42 22.63 7.62
C GLU A 32 9.69 22.90 8.43
N GLU A 33 9.79 22.30 9.62
CA GLU A 33 10.91 22.48 10.55
C GLU A 33 11.68 21.18 10.80
N GLU A 34 12.88 21.32 11.39
CA GLU A 34 13.65 20.18 11.87
C GLU A 34 13.25 19.80 13.29
N TYR A 35 13.02 18.51 13.51
CA TYR A 35 12.63 17.95 14.79
C TYR A 35 13.67 16.94 15.30
N LYS A 36 13.66 16.70 16.59
CA LYS A 36 14.49 15.65 17.21
C LYS A 36 14.06 14.28 16.68
N GLU A 37 15.05 13.42 16.47
CA GLU A 37 14.80 12.05 16.06
C GLU A 37 13.84 11.34 17.02
N ARG A 38 12.85 10.72 16.47
CA ARG A 38 11.84 9.98 17.24
C ARG A 38 11.31 8.80 16.45
N LYS A 39 11.12 7.68 17.17
CA LYS A 39 10.42 6.50 16.64
C LYS A 39 9.37 6.08 17.65
N VAL A 40 8.12 6.01 17.22
CA VAL A 40 7.00 5.62 18.07
C VAL A 40 6.01 4.76 17.29
N ILE A 41 5.34 3.86 17.98
CA ILE A 41 4.30 3.00 17.38
C ILE A 41 2.94 3.51 17.85
N VAL A 42 2.14 3.97 16.90
CA VAL A 42 0.81 4.53 17.13
C VAL A 42 -0.23 3.44 16.84
N PRO A 43 -1.21 3.18 17.75
CA PRO A 43 -2.24 2.18 17.49
C PRO A 43 -3.07 2.50 16.24
N GLY A 44 -3.20 1.55 15.31
CA GLY A 44 -3.96 1.74 14.08
C GLY A 44 -5.44 2.04 14.31
N LYS A 45 -6.03 1.52 15.41
CA LYS A 45 -7.40 1.89 15.81
C LYS A 45 -7.53 3.39 16.10
N SER A 46 -6.57 3.97 16.81
CA SER A 46 -6.58 5.40 17.12
C SER A 46 -6.49 6.22 15.86
N LEU A 47 -5.58 5.86 14.93
CA LEU A 47 -5.46 6.53 13.64
C LEU A 47 -6.75 6.42 12.81
N THR A 48 -7.42 5.26 12.83
CA THR A 48 -8.71 5.07 12.16
C THR A 48 -9.79 5.98 12.73
N GLU A 49 -9.86 6.17 14.04
CA GLU A 49 -10.84 7.09 14.65
C GLU A 49 -10.48 8.56 14.36
N ILE A 50 -9.19 8.90 14.41
CA ILE A 50 -8.73 10.25 14.08
C ILE A 50 -9.02 10.58 12.62
N SER A 51 -8.80 9.66 11.69
CA SER A 51 -9.11 9.89 10.27
C SER A 51 -10.59 10.16 10.01
N LYS A 52 -11.49 9.61 10.82
CA LYS A 52 -12.93 9.91 10.74
C LYS A 52 -13.27 11.30 11.26
N ILE A 53 -12.54 11.78 12.27
CA ILE A 53 -12.71 13.13 12.83
C ILE A 53 -12.22 14.17 11.85
N ILE A 54 -11.05 13.94 11.24
CA ILE A 54 -10.47 14.82 10.21
C ILE A 54 -11.39 14.89 8.98
N GLY A 55 -12.00 13.76 8.62
CA GLY A 55 -12.88 13.69 7.46
C GLY A 55 -12.13 13.95 6.15
N ASN A 56 -12.73 14.74 5.26
CA ASN A 56 -12.17 15.09 3.94
C ASN A 56 -11.86 16.58 3.82
N ASP A 57 -11.59 17.27 4.93
CA ASP A 57 -11.20 18.67 4.91
C ASP A 57 -9.71 18.79 4.53
N PRO A 58 -9.37 19.28 3.32
CA PRO A 58 -7.99 19.39 2.88
C PRO A 58 -7.24 20.56 3.54
N ASP A 59 -7.96 21.51 4.14
CA ASP A 59 -7.40 22.72 4.75
C ASP A 59 -7.22 22.57 6.26
N LEU A 60 -7.60 21.43 6.83
CA LEU A 60 -7.43 21.16 8.24
C LEU A 60 -5.98 20.84 8.59
N ASP A 61 -5.34 21.76 9.30
CA ASP A 61 -4.02 21.51 9.89
C ASP A 61 -4.15 20.60 11.11
N VAL A 62 -3.24 19.63 11.22
CA VAL A 62 -3.17 18.70 12.35
C VAL A 62 -1.85 18.87 13.06
N GLU A 63 -1.87 19.42 14.27
CA GLU A 63 -0.69 19.50 15.12
C GLU A 63 -0.51 18.21 15.91
N ILE A 64 0.71 17.63 15.85
CA ILE A 64 1.02 16.35 16.50
C ILE A 64 2.02 16.56 17.62
N TYR A 65 1.63 16.23 18.83
CA TYR A 65 2.47 16.30 20.01
C TYR A 65 2.79 14.92 20.58
N PHE A 66 4.01 14.76 21.05
CA PHE A 66 4.46 13.51 21.63
C PHE A 66 4.91 13.71 23.08
N THR A 67 4.41 12.84 23.96
CA THR A 67 4.99 12.65 25.28
C THR A 67 5.83 11.37 25.30
N LYS A 68 6.20 10.90 26.49
CA LYS A 68 6.90 9.61 26.63
C LYS A 68 6.03 8.43 26.18
N ASP A 69 4.74 8.44 26.56
CA ASP A 69 3.85 7.27 26.43
C ASP A 69 2.59 7.57 25.61
N HIS A 70 2.42 8.82 25.13
CA HIS A 70 1.22 9.24 24.39
C HIS A 70 1.57 10.06 23.16
N ILE A 71 0.67 10.04 22.20
CA ILE A 71 0.60 10.95 21.07
C ILE A 71 -0.71 11.73 21.18
N LEU A 72 -0.66 13.02 20.90
CA LEU A 72 -1.81 13.91 20.85
C LEU A 72 -1.93 14.46 19.43
N PHE A 73 -3.15 14.52 18.95
CA PHE A 73 -3.52 15.17 17.70
C PHE A 73 -4.44 16.34 18.06
N ASP A 74 -3.97 17.54 17.79
CA ASP A 74 -4.75 18.76 17.94
C ASP A 74 -5.37 19.11 16.58
N LEU A 75 -6.69 19.15 16.56
CA LEU A 75 -7.55 19.34 15.40
C LEU A 75 -8.37 20.62 15.56
N ASP A 76 -7.76 21.67 16.08
CA ASP A 76 -8.39 22.96 16.39
C ASP A 76 -9.41 22.86 17.55
N GLU A 77 -10.62 22.42 17.31
CA GLU A 77 -11.67 22.30 18.35
C GLU A 77 -11.63 20.97 19.12
N THR A 78 -10.82 20.01 18.67
CA THR A 78 -10.80 18.65 19.23
C THR A 78 -9.38 18.17 19.47
N ILE A 79 -9.10 17.71 20.68
CA ILE A 79 -7.83 17.06 21.00
C ILE A 79 -8.06 15.55 21.15
N ALA A 80 -7.43 14.77 20.30
CA ALA A 80 -7.42 13.32 20.39
C ALA A 80 -6.11 12.82 21.02
N VAL A 81 -6.21 11.98 22.06
CA VAL A 81 -5.07 11.43 22.76
C VAL A 81 -5.06 9.92 22.63
N SER A 82 -3.91 9.36 22.26
CA SER A 82 -3.71 7.92 22.20
C SER A 82 -2.45 7.50 22.95
N ARG A 83 -2.52 6.34 23.61
CA ARG A 83 -1.33 5.73 24.21
C ARG A 83 -0.51 5.06 23.13
N LEU A 84 0.81 5.23 23.17
CA LEU A 84 1.75 4.56 22.28
C LEU A 84 1.88 3.07 22.61
N ILE A 85 2.23 2.27 21.61
CA ILE A 85 2.53 0.85 21.78
C ILE A 85 4.02 0.71 22.11
N ASP A 86 4.34 0.07 23.22
CA ASP A 86 5.72 -0.23 23.62
C ASP A 86 6.29 -1.40 22.80
N GLY A 87 7.57 -1.32 22.47
CA GLY A 87 8.35 -2.35 21.82
C GLY A 87 8.98 -1.92 20.50
N ASP A 88 9.66 -2.88 19.85
CA ASP A 88 10.33 -2.64 18.57
C ASP A 88 9.40 -2.93 17.41
N TYR A 89 9.46 -2.08 16.38
CA TYR A 89 8.75 -2.33 15.13
C TYR A 89 9.55 -3.24 14.22
N PHE A 90 8.87 -3.91 13.29
CA PHE A 90 9.53 -4.83 12.36
C PHE A 90 10.45 -4.07 11.39
N ASN A 91 11.67 -4.58 11.21
CA ASN A 91 12.61 -3.96 10.27
C ASN A 91 12.26 -4.37 8.83
N ILE A 92 11.81 -3.41 8.03
CA ILE A 92 11.37 -3.60 6.65
C ILE A 92 12.46 -3.30 5.60
N GLU A 93 13.57 -2.71 5.98
CA GLU A 93 14.60 -2.23 5.03
C GLU A 93 15.14 -3.35 4.13
N GLY A 94 15.28 -4.56 4.68
CA GLY A 94 15.72 -5.74 3.93
C GLY A 94 14.64 -6.37 3.03
N MET A 95 13.38 -5.94 3.14
CA MET A 95 12.27 -6.47 2.34
C MET A 95 12.02 -5.70 1.06
N ILE A 96 12.50 -4.47 0.98
CA ILE A 96 12.28 -3.58 -0.18
C ILE A 96 13.36 -3.89 -1.23
N PRO A 97 13.00 -4.43 -2.41
CA PRO A 97 13.95 -4.61 -3.51
C PRO A 97 14.56 -3.26 -3.92
N LYS A 98 15.87 -3.25 -4.15
CA LYS A 98 16.58 -2.04 -4.61
C LYS A 98 16.47 -1.87 -6.12
N ASP A 99 16.41 -2.98 -6.84
CA ASP A 99 16.37 -3.05 -8.29
C ASP A 99 15.07 -3.68 -8.78
N HIS A 100 14.75 -3.49 -10.04
CA HIS A 100 13.62 -4.11 -10.72
C HIS A 100 14.06 -4.59 -12.12
N GLU A 101 13.41 -5.65 -12.62
CA GLU A 101 13.62 -6.17 -13.99
C GLU A 101 12.45 -5.78 -14.91
N ILE A 102 11.34 -5.36 -14.32
CA ILE A 102 10.12 -4.94 -15.03
C ILE A 102 9.59 -3.69 -14.35
N MET A 103 9.32 -2.68 -15.17
CA MET A 103 8.51 -1.52 -14.80
C MET A 103 7.27 -1.54 -15.69
N MET A 104 6.09 -1.44 -15.10
CA MET A 104 4.82 -1.40 -15.80
C MET A 104 4.01 -0.20 -15.31
N GLU A 105 3.58 0.63 -16.25
CA GLU A 105 2.64 1.72 -16.00
C GLU A 105 1.26 1.38 -16.56
N ILE A 106 0.22 1.64 -15.80
CA ILE A 106 -1.17 1.34 -16.15
C ILE A 106 -2.11 2.43 -15.64
N SER A 107 -3.22 2.66 -16.36
CA SER A 107 -4.31 3.52 -15.88
C SER A 107 -4.85 2.99 -14.54
N LYS A 108 -4.81 3.83 -13.50
CA LYS A 108 -5.33 3.48 -12.16
C LYS A 108 -6.80 3.10 -12.24
N LYS A 109 -7.60 3.91 -12.95
CA LYS A 109 -9.04 3.71 -13.08
C LYS A 109 -9.36 2.37 -13.74
N ASP A 110 -8.76 2.09 -14.89
CA ASP A 110 -9.06 0.87 -15.64
C ASP A 110 -8.60 -0.37 -14.88
N PHE A 111 -7.45 -0.29 -14.21
CA PHE A 111 -6.93 -1.37 -13.38
C PHE A 111 -7.84 -1.64 -12.17
N GLN A 112 -8.26 -0.59 -11.46
CA GLN A 112 -9.18 -0.72 -10.33
C GLN A 112 -10.52 -1.31 -10.76
N GLU A 113 -11.14 -0.80 -11.81
CA GLU A 113 -12.42 -1.29 -12.31
C GLU A 113 -12.34 -2.75 -12.79
N CYS A 114 -11.22 -3.14 -13.42
CA CYS A 114 -10.98 -4.53 -13.82
C CYS A 114 -10.87 -5.45 -12.60
N ILE A 115 -10.12 -5.06 -11.56
CA ILE A 115 -10.01 -5.83 -10.33
C ILE A 115 -11.37 -5.91 -9.61
N ASP A 116 -12.14 -4.81 -9.56
CA ASP A 116 -13.47 -4.80 -8.96
C ASP A 116 -14.40 -5.80 -9.66
N ARG A 117 -14.40 -5.84 -10.99
CA ARG A 117 -15.16 -6.86 -11.75
C ARG A 117 -14.69 -8.28 -11.44
N ALA A 118 -13.39 -8.51 -11.34
CA ALA A 118 -12.82 -9.81 -11.00
C ALA A 118 -13.27 -10.29 -9.61
N THR A 119 -13.39 -9.37 -8.64
CA THR A 119 -13.83 -9.72 -7.28
C THR A 119 -15.26 -10.23 -7.21
N LEU A 120 -16.13 -9.92 -8.18
CA LEU A 120 -17.50 -10.45 -8.23
C LEU A 120 -17.53 -11.98 -8.37
N LEU A 121 -16.50 -12.57 -8.98
CA LEU A 121 -16.35 -14.02 -9.09
C LEU A 121 -15.69 -14.65 -7.87
N LEU A 122 -15.02 -13.84 -7.04
CA LEU A 122 -14.32 -14.29 -5.85
C LEU A 122 -15.26 -14.15 -4.65
N LYS A 123 -15.76 -15.26 -4.11
CA LYS A 123 -16.52 -15.22 -2.84
C LYS A 123 -15.59 -14.71 -1.72
N GLU A 124 -16.13 -13.92 -0.79
CA GLU A 124 -15.39 -13.30 0.32
C GLU A 124 -14.47 -14.23 1.13
N LYS A 125 -14.71 -15.54 1.07
CA LYS A 125 -13.92 -16.55 1.79
C LYS A 125 -12.90 -17.31 0.92
N THR A 126 -12.80 -17.01 -0.37
CA THR A 126 -11.83 -17.69 -1.24
C THR A 126 -10.56 -16.83 -1.33
N ASN A 127 -9.45 -17.34 -0.80
CA ASN A 127 -8.11 -16.74 -0.98
C ASN A 127 -7.55 -16.96 -2.40
N LYS A 128 -8.43 -17.01 -3.41
CA LYS A 128 -7.98 -17.17 -4.80
C LYS A 128 -7.37 -15.86 -5.30
N PRO A 129 -6.18 -15.94 -5.92
CA PRO A 129 -5.56 -14.76 -6.51
C PRO A 129 -6.23 -14.35 -7.81
N ILE A 130 -6.06 -13.11 -8.19
CA ILE A 130 -6.10 -12.68 -9.58
C ILE A 130 -4.74 -12.96 -10.20
N ILE A 131 -4.72 -13.35 -11.47
CA ILE A 131 -3.49 -13.64 -12.22
C ILE A 131 -3.30 -12.54 -13.25
N MET A 132 -2.14 -11.93 -13.25
CA MET A 132 -1.71 -10.91 -14.20
C MET A 132 -0.71 -11.54 -15.16
N ASP A 133 -1.08 -11.67 -16.42
CA ASP A 133 -0.23 -12.11 -17.53
C ASP A 133 0.27 -10.87 -18.27
N ILE A 134 1.46 -10.41 -17.91
CA ILE A 134 2.03 -9.15 -18.37
C ILE A 134 2.73 -9.38 -19.71
N GLY A 135 2.12 -8.90 -20.79
CA GLY A 135 2.61 -8.97 -22.16
C GLY A 135 3.61 -7.87 -22.52
N GLU A 136 3.67 -7.45 -23.78
CA GLU A 136 4.53 -6.34 -24.24
C GLU A 136 3.81 -4.99 -24.13
N GLU A 137 2.59 -4.90 -24.64
CA GLU A 137 1.79 -3.68 -24.72
C GLU A 137 0.46 -3.83 -23.97
N ASP A 138 0.13 -5.04 -23.51
CA ASP A 138 -1.05 -5.36 -22.76
C ASP A 138 -0.75 -6.25 -21.55
N MET A 139 -1.65 -6.22 -20.59
CA MET A 139 -1.71 -7.15 -19.46
C MET A 139 -3.08 -7.83 -19.46
N GLU A 140 -3.11 -9.14 -19.46
CA GLU A 140 -4.33 -9.93 -19.31
C GLU A 140 -4.56 -10.30 -17.84
N LEU A 141 -5.65 -9.79 -17.24
CA LEU A 141 -6.06 -10.12 -15.88
C LEU A 141 -7.05 -11.27 -15.92
N LYS A 142 -6.72 -12.35 -15.21
CA LYS A 142 -7.49 -13.61 -15.21
C LYS A 142 -7.94 -13.99 -13.81
N VAL A 143 -9.17 -14.50 -13.74
CA VAL A 143 -9.72 -15.17 -12.56
C VAL A 143 -10.44 -16.43 -13.02
N GLU A 144 -10.19 -17.53 -12.33
CA GLU A 144 -10.88 -18.79 -12.56
C GLU A 144 -11.42 -19.36 -11.23
N THR A 145 -12.73 -19.64 -11.20
CA THR A 145 -13.43 -20.17 -10.04
C THR A 145 -14.43 -21.25 -10.47
N ALA A 146 -14.96 -21.99 -9.52
CA ALA A 146 -16.05 -22.94 -9.79
C ALA A 146 -17.35 -22.24 -10.27
N ALA A 147 -17.50 -20.94 -10.02
CA ALA A 147 -18.66 -20.15 -10.42
C ALA A 147 -18.53 -19.56 -11.83
N GLY A 148 -17.33 -19.55 -12.40
CA GLY A 148 -17.05 -18.99 -13.71
C GLY A 148 -15.63 -18.47 -13.83
N SER A 149 -15.32 -17.91 -14.99
CA SER A 149 -14.03 -17.30 -15.30
C SER A 149 -14.19 -15.90 -15.87
N MET A 150 -13.18 -15.09 -15.70
CA MET A 150 -13.05 -13.77 -16.31
C MET A 150 -11.64 -13.64 -16.88
N SER A 151 -11.54 -13.06 -18.07
CA SER A 151 -10.29 -12.64 -18.68
C SER A 151 -10.52 -11.28 -19.32
N GLU A 152 -9.73 -10.31 -18.96
CA GLU A 152 -9.82 -8.93 -19.47
C GLU A 152 -8.42 -8.39 -19.76
N ARG A 153 -8.28 -7.69 -20.89
CA ARG A 153 -7.03 -7.09 -21.32
C ARG A 153 -7.04 -5.59 -21.07
N LEU A 154 -5.92 -5.12 -20.52
CA LEU A 154 -5.67 -3.72 -20.21
C LEU A 154 -4.42 -3.27 -20.95
N GLU A 155 -4.47 -2.08 -21.53
CA GLU A 155 -3.29 -1.44 -22.12
C GLU A 155 -2.29 -1.03 -21.05
N ILE A 156 -1.02 -1.28 -21.31
CA ILE A 156 0.08 -0.93 -20.41
C ILE A 156 1.24 -0.32 -21.19
N THR A 157 2.06 0.46 -20.49
CA THR A 157 3.40 0.79 -20.94
C THR A 157 4.38 0.00 -20.09
N LYS A 158 5.31 -0.73 -20.70
CA LYS A 158 6.20 -1.62 -19.97
C LYS A 158 7.64 -1.55 -20.47
N GLU A 159 8.55 -1.67 -19.53
CA GLU A 159 9.95 -2.02 -19.76
C GLU A 159 10.27 -3.36 -19.13
N GLY A 160 11.17 -4.12 -19.74
CA GLY A 160 11.60 -5.44 -19.27
C GLY A 160 10.82 -6.59 -19.88
N LYS A 161 10.95 -7.79 -19.33
CA LYS A 161 10.44 -9.05 -19.88
C LYS A 161 8.97 -9.33 -19.50
N LYS A 162 8.34 -10.29 -20.20
CA LYS A 162 7.01 -10.79 -19.85
C LYS A 162 7.01 -11.47 -18.49
N MET A 163 5.90 -11.42 -17.78
CA MET A 163 5.78 -12.03 -16.46
C MET A 163 4.35 -12.52 -16.19
N LEU A 164 4.23 -13.68 -15.56
CA LEU A 164 3.00 -14.19 -14.99
C LEU A 164 3.11 -14.13 -13.47
N ILE A 165 2.21 -13.38 -12.81
CA ILE A 165 2.24 -13.14 -11.37
C ILE A 165 0.82 -13.10 -10.81
N GLY A 166 0.63 -13.56 -9.57
CA GLY A 166 -0.67 -13.57 -8.91
C GLY A 166 -0.69 -12.71 -7.65
N PHE A 167 -1.80 -12.03 -7.40
CA PHE A 167 -2.00 -11.21 -6.21
C PHE A 167 -3.35 -11.44 -5.56
N ASN A 168 -3.44 -11.14 -4.28
CA ASN A 168 -4.72 -10.97 -3.62
C ASN A 168 -5.34 -9.64 -4.09
N PRO A 169 -6.53 -9.68 -4.73
CA PRO A 169 -7.15 -8.48 -5.29
C PRO A 169 -7.44 -7.41 -4.25
N LYS A 170 -7.78 -7.79 -3.02
CA LYS A 170 -8.04 -6.85 -1.94
C LYS A 170 -6.83 -5.97 -1.64
N TYR A 171 -5.61 -6.53 -1.65
CA TYR A 171 -4.42 -5.75 -1.35
C TYR A 171 -4.12 -4.71 -2.42
N LEU A 172 -4.35 -5.07 -3.69
CA LEU A 172 -4.23 -4.12 -4.80
C LEU A 172 -5.31 -3.03 -4.73
N LEU A 173 -6.57 -3.40 -4.49
CA LEU A 173 -7.65 -2.41 -4.35
C LEU A 173 -7.45 -1.45 -3.20
N ASP A 174 -7.02 -1.95 -2.03
CA ASP A 174 -6.75 -1.09 -0.88
C ASP A 174 -5.64 -0.08 -1.17
N MET A 175 -4.62 -0.47 -1.93
CA MET A 175 -3.55 0.42 -2.39
C MET A 175 -4.08 1.44 -3.41
N LEU A 176 -4.79 0.99 -4.45
CA LEU A 176 -5.29 1.86 -5.52
C LEU A 176 -6.25 2.95 -5.01
N LYS A 177 -7.00 2.68 -3.94
CA LYS A 177 -7.93 3.65 -3.33
C LYS A 177 -7.26 4.87 -2.71
N VAL A 178 -5.98 4.76 -2.34
CA VAL A 178 -5.24 5.80 -1.62
C VAL A 178 -4.11 6.42 -2.45
N ILE A 179 -4.05 6.10 -3.73
CA ILE A 179 -3.18 6.71 -4.73
C ILE A 179 -4.01 7.76 -5.45
N ASP A 180 -3.51 8.99 -5.56
CA ASP A 180 -4.24 10.10 -6.18
C ASP A 180 -3.97 10.21 -7.70
N GLU A 181 -2.84 9.70 -8.17
CA GLU A 181 -2.42 9.78 -9.57
C GLU A 181 -3.35 8.97 -10.50
N ASP A 182 -3.50 9.43 -11.75
CA ASP A 182 -4.29 8.75 -12.79
C ASP A 182 -3.65 7.46 -13.30
N LYS A 183 -2.33 7.35 -13.15
CA LYS A 183 -1.55 6.17 -13.53
C LYS A 183 -0.75 5.66 -12.36
N VAL A 184 -0.51 4.36 -12.35
CA VAL A 184 0.28 3.69 -11.32
C VAL A 184 1.44 2.92 -11.95
N SER A 185 2.62 3.04 -11.33
CA SER A 185 3.84 2.35 -11.75
C SER A 185 4.14 1.18 -10.82
N LEU A 186 4.17 -0.02 -11.39
CA LEU A 186 4.49 -1.26 -10.70
C LEU A 186 5.90 -1.73 -11.06
N TYR A 187 6.71 -1.98 -10.06
CA TYR A 187 8.09 -2.43 -10.18
C TYR A 187 8.22 -3.86 -9.67
N MET A 188 8.73 -4.76 -10.51
CA MET A 188 8.79 -6.19 -10.22
C MET A 188 10.15 -6.77 -10.62
N THR A 189 10.58 -7.85 -9.95
CA THR A 189 11.81 -8.60 -10.30
C THR A 189 11.48 -10.00 -10.78
N LYS A 190 10.76 -10.79 -9.99
CA LYS A 190 10.44 -12.21 -10.23
C LYS A 190 8.98 -12.49 -9.84
N PRO A 191 8.35 -13.57 -10.38
CA PRO A 191 6.98 -13.94 -10.06
C PRO A 191 6.70 -14.23 -8.57
N ASN A 192 7.75 -14.52 -7.80
CA ASN A 192 7.67 -14.81 -6.36
C ASN A 192 8.32 -13.75 -5.47
N ALA A 193 8.73 -12.62 -6.05
CA ALA A 193 9.28 -11.48 -5.32
C ALA A 193 8.22 -10.40 -5.12
N PRO A 194 8.39 -9.52 -4.12
CA PRO A 194 7.47 -8.41 -3.88
C PRO A 194 7.30 -7.51 -5.11
N CYS A 195 6.07 -7.06 -5.34
CA CYS A 195 5.79 -5.94 -6.24
C CYS A 195 5.87 -4.64 -5.44
N ILE A 196 6.56 -3.65 -5.98
CA ILE A 196 6.64 -2.30 -5.43
C ILE A 196 5.79 -1.39 -6.29
N VAL A 197 5.01 -0.53 -5.63
CA VAL A 197 4.29 0.58 -6.26
C VAL A 197 4.73 1.86 -5.59
N ARG A 198 5.17 2.83 -6.36
CA ARG A 198 5.65 4.13 -5.87
C ARG A 198 5.50 5.19 -6.94
N ASP A 199 5.41 6.43 -6.52
CA ASP A 199 5.50 7.61 -7.37
C ASP A 199 6.97 7.98 -7.69
N GLU A 200 7.16 8.87 -8.64
CA GLU A 200 8.47 9.43 -9.00
C GLU A 200 9.03 10.34 -7.90
N GLU A 201 8.16 11.08 -7.21
CA GLU A 201 8.51 12.04 -6.16
C GLU A 201 8.85 11.35 -4.83
N LYS A 202 8.60 10.04 -4.73
CA LYS A 202 8.83 9.23 -3.53
C LYS A 202 8.04 9.73 -2.32
N THR A 203 6.79 10.09 -2.52
CA THR A 203 5.87 10.46 -1.44
C THR A 203 5.24 9.23 -0.81
N TYR A 204 5.19 8.10 -1.54
CA TYR A 204 4.75 6.82 -1.00
C TYR A 204 5.53 5.63 -1.59
N LEU A 205 5.46 4.53 -0.88
CA LEU A 205 5.86 3.21 -1.35
C LEU A 205 4.89 2.16 -0.81
N TYR A 206 4.33 1.35 -1.71
CA TYR A 206 3.60 0.14 -1.36
C TYR A 206 4.40 -1.09 -1.79
N LEU A 207 4.46 -2.08 -0.92
CA LEU A 207 5.00 -3.40 -1.20
C LEU A 207 3.88 -4.41 -1.03
N VAL A 208 3.64 -5.24 -2.06
CA VAL A 208 2.64 -6.31 -2.01
C VAL A 208 3.32 -7.63 -2.36
N LEU A 209 3.16 -8.63 -1.49
CA LEU A 209 3.66 -9.98 -1.76
C LEU A 209 2.75 -10.70 -2.74
N PRO A 210 3.33 -11.38 -3.75
CA PRO A 210 2.57 -12.20 -4.68
C PRO A 210 2.07 -13.48 -4.00
N VAL A 211 1.02 -14.05 -4.57
CA VAL A 211 0.49 -15.38 -4.22
C VAL A 211 1.11 -16.42 -5.15
N ASN A 212 1.50 -17.56 -4.60
CA ASN A 212 2.05 -18.67 -5.40
C ASN A 212 0.94 -19.29 -6.27
N ILE A 213 1.05 -19.08 -7.59
CA ILE A 213 0.06 -19.51 -8.59
C ILE A 213 0.02 -21.05 -8.71
N SER A 214 1.14 -21.75 -8.55
CA SER A 214 1.21 -23.21 -8.67
C SER A 214 0.47 -23.98 -7.56
N LYS A 215 0.04 -23.29 -6.50
CA LYS A 215 -0.77 -23.85 -5.41
C LYS A 215 -2.24 -23.45 -5.50
N ALA A 216 -2.61 -22.62 -6.48
CA ALA A 216 -3.95 -22.06 -6.62
C ALA A 216 -4.75 -22.68 -7.81
N ALA A 217 -4.10 -23.57 -8.57
CA ALA A 217 -4.68 -24.38 -9.64
C ALA A 217 -5.31 -25.67 -9.10
#